data_0cecc7cca8925d1864e035b2bbe63a14
#
_entry.id   0cecc7cca8925d1864e035b2bbe63a14
#
_cell.length_a   1.000
_cell.length_b   1.000
_cell.length_c   1.000
_cell.angle_alpha   90.00
_cell.angle_beta   90.00
_cell.angle_gamma   90.00
#
_symmetry.space_group_name_H-M   'P 1'
#
loop_
_entity.id
_entity.type
_entity.pdbx_description
1 polymer ?
#
loop_
_entity_poly.entity_id
_entity_poly.type
_entity_poly.pdbx_seq_one_letter_code
_entity_poly.pdbx_strand_id
1 'polypeptide(L)'
;MSDMKLMAHFAHANGFPSGSYKTLFSNLPKELDLFALDKFAHNPKFPLDDNWHNPTTELIDYIEQNADRPVVAIGHSFGGVISYIACCKRPDLFSGLIMLDPPLITGLARHVFRFAKKNALINKITPAKLTLRRKKQWHKDDDLVAYFSARALFKNMDKRCIQDYIDSVTMLNGDERKLIFDTDIESNIFRTIPHNLPDYYGKLQCPAALITARYTDVCVPRLRNPFLRANPSIQHIEFKQGAHMFPLEHPKQVAHLIGEVLADWNMLNQV
;
A
#
# COMPACT_ATOMS: atom_id res chain seq x y z
N MET A 1 -6.76 -33.80 8.01
CA MET A 1 -5.62 -32.86 7.88
C MET A 1 -6.21 -31.49 8.02
N SER A 2 -5.84 -30.69 9.01
CA SER A 2 -6.29 -29.28 9.03
C SER A 2 -5.69 -28.60 7.82
N ASP A 3 -6.52 -28.07 6.91
CA ASP A 3 -6.05 -27.31 5.76
C ASP A 3 -5.25 -26.13 6.32
N MET A 4 -3.92 -26.18 6.14
CA MET A 4 -3.03 -25.11 6.56
C MET A 4 -3.37 -23.88 5.71
N LYS A 5 -3.83 -22.80 6.35
CA LYS A 5 -4.15 -21.56 5.66
C LYS A 5 -2.93 -20.96 4.98
N LEU A 6 -3.13 -20.30 3.84
CA LEU A 6 -2.09 -19.55 3.15
C LEU A 6 -1.78 -18.27 3.94
N MET A 7 -0.54 -18.12 4.41
CA MET A 7 -0.14 -16.91 5.10
C MET A 7 0.01 -15.74 4.11
N ALA A 8 -0.53 -14.58 4.48
CA ALA A 8 -0.42 -13.36 3.70
C ALA A 8 -0.15 -12.16 4.60
N HIS A 9 0.71 -11.25 4.16
CA HIS A 9 0.97 -9.97 4.81
C HIS A 9 0.43 -8.83 3.94
N PHE A 10 -0.29 -7.87 4.58
CA PHE A 10 -0.76 -6.67 3.90
C PHE A 10 0.04 -5.43 4.31
N ALA A 11 0.61 -4.73 3.34
CA ALA A 11 1.28 -3.45 3.51
C ALA A 11 0.40 -2.30 3.02
N HIS A 12 0.10 -1.36 3.92
CA HIS A 12 -0.86 -0.28 3.71
C HIS A 12 -0.33 0.87 2.83
N ALA A 13 -1.22 1.71 2.29
CA ALA A 13 -0.88 2.94 1.61
C ALA A 13 -0.46 4.05 2.60
N ASN A 14 0.35 5.01 2.12
CA ASN A 14 0.76 6.17 2.91
C ASN A 14 -0.47 6.95 3.44
N GLY A 15 -0.49 7.21 4.73
CA GLY A 15 -1.59 7.90 5.40
C GLY A 15 -2.85 7.06 5.69
N PHE A 16 -2.84 5.76 5.35
CA PHE A 16 -3.94 4.81 5.55
C PHE A 16 -3.44 3.57 6.30
N PRO A 17 -3.36 3.61 7.64
CA PRO A 17 -2.96 2.45 8.44
C PRO A 17 -3.71 1.17 8.08
N SER A 18 -3.16 0.00 8.42
CA SER A 18 -3.78 -1.30 8.09
C SER A 18 -5.23 -1.42 8.55
N GLY A 19 -5.58 -0.81 9.67
CA GLY A 19 -6.95 -0.73 10.18
C GLY A 19 -7.95 -0.08 9.23
N SER A 20 -7.50 0.77 8.28
CA SER A 20 -8.34 1.37 7.23
C SER A 20 -8.86 0.35 6.21
N TYR A 21 -8.30 -0.86 6.19
CA TYR A 21 -8.63 -1.92 5.23
C TYR A 21 -9.47 -3.06 5.84
N LYS A 22 -10.02 -2.89 7.05
CA LYS A 22 -10.83 -3.93 7.71
C LYS A 22 -11.96 -4.46 6.83
N THR A 23 -12.66 -3.57 6.14
CA THR A 23 -13.73 -3.95 5.20
C THR A 23 -13.18 -4.76 4.02
N LEU A 24 -12.00 -4.42 3.46
CA LEU A 24 -11.34 -5.25 2.45
C LEU A 24 -10.97 -6.62 3.04
N PHE A 25 -10.32 -6.65 4.20
CA PHE A 25 -9.84 -7.88 4.84
C PHE A 25 -10.98 -8.85 5.15
N SER A 26 -12.14 -8.34 5.57
CA SER A 26 -13.32 -9.17 5.88
C SER A 26 -13.93 -9.84 4.64
N ASN A 27 -13.59 -9.40 3.43
CA ASN A 27 -14.06 -9.97 2.16
C ASN A 27 -13.01 -10.87 1.48
N LEU A 28 -11.79 -10.97 2.02
CA LEU A 28 -10.74 -11.86 1.49
C LEU A 28 -11.12 -13.34 1.69
N PRO A 29 -10.57 -14.26 0.88
CA PRO A 29 -10.76 -15.70 1.06
C PRO A 29 -10.45 -16.15 2.50
N LYS A 30 -11.29 -17.02 3.06
CA LYS A 30 -11.15 -17.52 4.45
C LYS A 30 -9.92 -18.42 4.64
N GLU A 31 -9.40 -18.92 3.56
CA GLU A 31 -8.17 -19.72 3.47
C GLU A 31 -6.91 -18.88 3.68
N LEU A 32 -7.02 -17.55 3.63
CA LEU A 32 -5.92 -16.64 3.98
C LEU A 32 -5.83 -16.47 5.49
N ASP A 33 -4.61 -16.64 6.01
CA ASP A 33 -4.19 -16.16 7.32
C ASP A 33 -3.48 -14.83 7.16
N LEU A 34 -4.26 -13.74 7.19
CA LEU A 34 -3.79 -12.40 6.92
C LEU A 34 -3.33 -11.69 8.18
N PHE A 35 -2.14 -11.14 8.15
CA PHE A 35 -1.62 -10.24 9.17
C PHE A 35 -1.06 -8.95 8.55
N ALA A 36 -0.96 -7.88 9.33
CA ALA A 36 -0.53 -6.58 8.85
C ALA A 36 0.10 -5.76 9.97
N LEU A 37 1.21 -5.07 9.69
CA LEU A 37 1.73 -4.05 10.58
C LEU A 37 0.76 -2.84 10.58
N ASP A 38 0.44 -2.33 11.77
CA ASP A 38 -0.51 -1.22 11.90
C ASP A 38 -0.07 0.02 11.12
N LYS A 39 1.18 0.47 11.35
CA LYS A 39 1.74 1.67 10.71
C LYS A 39 3.21 1.49 10.38
N PHE A 40 3.57 1.58 9.10
CA PHE A 40 4.97 1.65 8.67
C PHE A 40 5.60 3.03 8.91
N ALA A 41 6.92 3.06 9.05
CA ALA A 41 7.74 4.26 9.21
C ALA A 41 7.47 5.07 10.50
N HIS A 42 6.72 4.51 11.46
CA HIS A 42 6.45 5.11 12.76
C HIS A 42 7.31 4.52 13.88
N ASN A 43 8.00 3.43 13.63
CA ASN A 43 8.91 2.80 14.59
C ASN A 43 10.28 3.50 14.56
N PRO A 44 10.75 4.07 15.70
CA PRO A 44 12.03 4.76 15.75
C PRO A 44 13.25 3.85 15.47
N LYS A 45 13.09 2.52 15.53
CA LYS A 45 14.11 1.55 15.12
C LYS A 45 14.37 1.60 13.61
N PHE A 46 13.34 1.99 12.81
CA PHE A 46 13.40 2.08 11.36
C PHE A 46 13.02 3.49 10.89
N PRO A 47 13.83 4.52 11.20
CA PRO A 47 13.54 5.90 10.83
C PRO A 47 13.43 6.00 9.31
N LEU A 48 12.45 6.78 8.83
CA LEU A 48 12.22 6.93 7.40
C LEU A 48 13.47 7.49 6.69
N ASP A 49 13.89 6.83 5.63
CA ASP A 49 15.06 7.16 4.82
C ASP A 49 14.75 7.30 3.34
N ASP A 50 15.72 7.76 2.54
CA ASP A 50 15.56 7.90 1.09
C ASP A 50 15.38 6.54 0.42
N ASN A 51 14.49 6.49 -0.59
CA ASN A 51 14.14 5.26 -1.33
C ASN A 51 13.53 4.15 -0.46
N TRP A 52 13.01 4.49 0.74
CA TRP A 52 12.27 3.59 1.62
C TRP A 52 13.01 2.31 2.01
N HIS A 53 14.35 2.41 2.22
CA HIS A 53 15.14 1.22 2.63
C HIS A 53 14.74 0.75 4.03
N ASN A 54 14.59 1.68 4.99
CA ASN A 54 14.22 1.34 6.35
C ASN A 54 12.77 0.86 6.48
N PRO A 55 11.74 1.48 5.85
CA PRO A 55 10.40 0.89 5.79
C PRO A 55 10.36 -0.52 5.17
N THR A 56 11.20 -0.78 4.16
CA THR A 56 11.34 -2.13 3.60
C THR A 56 11.98 -3.09 4.61
N THR A 57 12.97 -2.64 5.37
CA THR A 57 13.61 -3.45 6.41
C THR A 57 12.64 -3.72 7.57
N GLU A 58 11.81 -2.72 7.94
CA GLU A 58 10.74 -2.87 8.93
C GLU A 58 9.72 -3.94 8.50
N LEU A 59 9.35 -3.96 7.21
CA LEU A 59 8.47 -5.00 6.65
C LEU A 59 9.11 -6.39 6.75
N ILE A 60 10.38 -6.53 6.38
CA ILE A 60 11.12 -7.80 6.45
C ILE A 60 11.21 -8.28 7.91
N ASP A 61 11.66 -7.42 8.83
CA ASP A 61 11.76 -7.71 10.27
C ASP A 61 10.39 -8.14 10.85
N TYR A 62 9.32 -7.47 10.47
CA TYR A 62 7.97 -7.80 10.91
C TYR A 62 7.50 -9.18 10.40
N ILE A 63 7.78 -9.52 9.15
CA ILE A 63 7.46 -10.85 8.58
C ILE A 63 8.28 -11.94 9.27
N GLU A 64 9.59 -11.74 9.47
CA GLU A 64 10.46 -12.69 10.17
C GLU A 64 10.00 -13.00 11.59
N GLN A 65 9.40 -12.02 12.27
CA GLN A 65 8.90 -12.21 13.64
C GLN A 65 7.50 -12.84 13.73
N ASN A 66 6.69 -12.78 12.67
CA ASN A 66 5.28 -13.14 12.72
C ASN A 66 4.89 -14.27 11.76
N ALA A 67 5.78 -14.70 10.86
CA ALA A 67 5.52 -15.78 9.92
C ALA A 67 6.45 -16.98 10.16
N ASP A 68 5.89 -18.18 10.15
CA ASP A 68 6.62 -19.45 10.27
C ASP A 68 6.95 -20.10 8.90
N ARG A 69 6.49 -19.49 7.81
CA ARG A 69 6.65 -19.93 6.42
C ARG A 69 6.56 -18.77 5.45
N PRO A 70 6.97 -18.92 4.17
CA PRO A 70 6.87 -17.85 3.18
C PRO A 70 5.44 -17.35 3.01
N VAL A 71 5.29 -16.01 2.91
CA VAL A 71 4.00 -15.33 2.84
C VAL A 71 3.71 -14.79 1.44
N VAL A 72 2.43 -14.62 1.11
CA VAL A 72 2.03 -13.75 0.00
C VAL A 72 2.06 -12.30 0.48
N ALA A 73 2.90 -11.48 -0.14
CA ALA A 73 2.90 -10.04 0.10
C ALA A 73 1.80 -9.37 -0.73
N ILE A 74 0.90 -8.65 -0.08
CA ILE A 74 -0.13 -7.82 -0.72
C ILE A 74 0.13 -6.38 -0.28
N GLY A 75 0.31 -5.47 -1.22
CA GLY A 75 0.62 -4.08 -0.84
C GLY A 75 -0.10 -3.05 -1.70
N HIS A 76 -0.67 -2.02 -1.06
CA HIS A 76 -1.32 -0.91 -1.74
C HIS A 76 -0.40 0.31 -1.79
N SER A 77 -0.27 0.92 -2.97
CA SER A 77 0.48 2.18 -3.14
C SER A 77 1.91 2.08 -2.58
N PHE A 78 2.26 2.86 -1.55
CA PHE A 78 3.51 2.79 -0.79
C PHE A 78 3.83 1.35 -0.36
N GLY A 79 2.84 0.66 0.23
CA GLY A 79 2.96 -0.73 0.64
C GLY A 79 3.30 -1.68 -0.50
N GLY A 80 2.78 -1.43 -1.72
CA GLY A 80 3.12 -2.24 -2.91
C GLY A 80 4.58 -2.12 -3.31
N VAL A 81 5.17 -0.93 -3.19
CA VAL A 81 6.58 -0.71 -3.53
C VAL A 81 7.52 -1.34 -2.50
N ILE A 82 7.25 -1.14 -1.19
CA ILE A 82 8.11 -1.76 -0.15
C ILE A 82 7.99 -3.29 -0.17
N SER A 83 6.82 -3.84 -0.48
CA SER A 83 6.64 -5.29 -0.69
C SER A 83 7.45 -5.81 -1.87
N TYR A 84 7.44 -5.11 -3.02
CA TYR A 84 8.27 -5.48 -4.17
C TYR A 84 9.76 -5.48 -3.83
N ILE A 85 10.24 -4.43 -3.15
CA ILE A 85 11.66 -4.33 -2.75
C ILE A 85 12.01 -5.45 -1.75
N ALA A 86 11.11 -5.75 -0.79
CA ALA A 86 11.30 -6.83 0.19
C ALA A 86 11.39 -8.21 -0.48
N CYS A 87 10.48 -8.53 -1.42
CA CYS A 87 10.52 -9.76 -2.21
C CYS A 87 11.82 -9.91 -3.01
N CYS A 88 12.37 -8.80 -3.54
CA CYS A 88 13.65 -8.82 -4.25
C CYS A 88 14.86 -8.98 -3.32
N LYS A 89 14.78 -8.50 -2.06
CA LYS A 89 15.88 -8.57 -1.08
C LYS A 89 15.91 -9.92 -0.33
N ARG A 90 14.75 -10.48 -0.03
CA ARG A 90 14.57 -11.69 0.77
C ARG A 90 13.56 -12.62 0.11
N PRO A 91 13.90 -13.18 -1.07
CA PRO A 91 12.97 -14.05 -1.81
C PRO A 91 12.56 -15.30 -1.03
N ASP A 92 13.35 -15.72 -0.05
CA ASP A 92 13.08 -16.85 0.85
C ASP A 92 11.84 -16.62 1.74
N LEU A 93 11.46 -15.37 2.01
CA LEU A 93 10.31 -15.02 2.87
C LEU A 93 8.98 -14.93 2.11
N PHE A 94 9.00 -14.98 0.77
CA PHE A 94 7.81 -14.67 -0.02
C PHE A 94 7.46 -15.78 -1.01
N SER A 95 6.20 -16.23 -0.96
CA SER A 95 5.61 -17.17 -1.90
C SER A 95 4.90 -16.50 -3.07
N GLY A 96 4.52 -15.20 -2.96
CA GLY A 96 3.85 -14.43 -3.99
C GLY A 96 3.83 -12.94 -3.69
N LEU A 97 3.56 -12.11 -4.72
CA LEU A 97 3.46 -10.65 -4.58
C LEU A 97 2.26 -10.11 -5.36
N ILE A 98 1.37 -9.39 -4.68
CA ILE A 98 0.27 -8.64 -5.30
C ILE A 98 0.45 -7.16 -4.99
N MET A 99 0.68 -6.35 -6.02
CA MET A 99 0.82 -4.90 -5.91
C MET A 99 -0.46 -4.21 -6.38
N LEU A 100 -1.07 -3.41 -5.52
CA LEU A 100 -2.27 -2.63 -5.81
C LEU A 100 -1.86 -1.16 -6.06
N ASP A 101 -1.83 -0.76 -7.32
CA ASP A 101 -1.57 0.61 -7.81
C ASP A 101 -0.33 1.31 -7.20
N PRO A 102 0.85 0.70 -7.21
CA PRO A 102 2.06 1.27 -6.62
C PRO A 102 2.59 2.48 -7.41
N PRO A 103 3.23 3.49 -6.76
CA PRO A 103 3.89 4.59 -7.43
C PRO A 103 5.25 4.17 -8.01
N LEU A 104 5.25 3.60 -9.21
CA LEU A 104 6.44 3.08 -9.88
C LEU A 104 7.23 4.21 -10.57
N ILE A 105 8.15 4.85 -9.86
CA ILE A 105 8.98 5.93 -10.44
C ILE A 105 10.12 5.31 -11.25
N THR A 106 9.88 5.12 -12.55
CA THR A 106 10.76 4.40 -13.49
C THR A 106 11.05 5.22 -14.76
N GLY A 107 11.84 4.67 -15.67
CA GLY A 107 12.20 5.33 -16.93
C GLY A 107 12.84 6.70 -16.71
N LEU A 108 12.48 7.69 -17.52
CA LEU A 108 13.00 9.07 -17.40
C LEU A 108 12.51 9.77 -16.10
N ALA A 109 11.33 9.43 -15.60
CA ALA A 109 10.78 10.04 -14.39
C ALA A 109 11.70 9.88 -13.17
N ARG A 110 12.44 8.77 -13.06
CA ARG A 110 13.39 8.55 -11.96
C ARG A 110 14.45 9.64 -11.85
N HIS A 111 14.92 10.16 -12.98
CA HIS A 111 15.92 11.22 -13.00
C HIS A 111 15.32 12.56 -12.55
N VAL A 112 14.07 12.84 -12.99
CA VAL A 112 13.31 14.01 -12.55
C VAL A 112 13.08 13.97 -11.02
N PHE A 113 12.63 12.83 -10.49
CA PHE A 113 12.43 12.67 -9.04
C PHE A 113 13.74 12.78 -8.26
N ARG A 114 14.82 12.15 -8.74
CA ARG A 114 16.16 12.28 -8.14
C ARG A 114 16.62 13.74 -8.05
N PHE A 115 16.44 14.51 -9.14
CA PHE A 115 16.76 15.92 -9.18
C PHE A 115 15.84 16.74 -8.25
N ALA A 116 14.53 16.48 -8.27
CA ALA A 116 13.55 17.19 -7.46
C ALA A 116 13.78 16.99 -5.95
N LYS A 117 14.20 15.79 -5.52
CA LYS A 117 14.58 15.53 -4.12
C LYS A 117 15.77 16.39 -3.69
N LYS A 118 16.84 16.42 -4.49
CA LYS A 118 18.05 17.20 -4.19
C LYS A 118 17.81 18.70 -4.10
N ASN A 119 16.80 19.23 -4.82
CA ASN A 119 16.52 20.65 -4.93
C ASN A 119 15.24 21.07 -4.19
N ALA A 120 14.73 20.25 -3.28
CA ALA A 120 13.47 20.47 -2.55
C ALA A 120 12.23 20.72 -3.45
N LEU A 121 12.34 20.45 -4.75
CA LEU A 121 11.23 20.55 -5.71
C LEU A 121 10.24 19.41 -5.58
N ILE A 122 10.60 18.35 -4.86
CA ILE A 122 9.76 17.18 -4.58
C ILE A 122 8.40 17.59 -3.99
N ASN A 123 8.36 18.64 -3.18
CA ASN A 123 7.14 19.20 -2.60
C ASN A 123 6.17 19.84 -3.62
N LYS A 124 6.63 20.07 -4.86
CA LYS A 124 5.79 20.63 -5.93
C LYS A 124 5.19 19.54 -6.83
N ILE A 125 5.87 18.39 -6.89
CA ILE A 125 5.49 17.28 -7.78
C ILE A 125 4.85 16.10 -7.02
N THR A 126 4.75 16.20 -5.70
CA THR A 126 4.10 15.20 -4.83
C THR A 126 3.11 15.88 -3.87
N PRO A 127 2.16 15.11 -3.28
CA PRO A 127 1.21 15.63 -2.30
C PRO A 127 1.83 16.03 -0.94
N ALA A 128 3.15 15.96 -0.75
CA ALA A 128 3.82 16.15 0.55
C ALA A 128 3.37 17.41 1.32
N LYS A 129 3.10 18.53 0.65
CA LYS A 129 2.61 19.74 1.31
C LYS A 129 1.14 19.67 1.73
N LEU A 130 0.35 18.86 1.04
CA LEU A 130 -1.08 18.74 1.33
C LEU A 130 -1.31 17.98 2.63
N THR A 131 -0.47 16.98 2.91
CA THR A 131 -0.57 16.18 4.14
C THR A 131 -0.36 17.02 5.39
N LEU A 132 0.57 17.98 5.36
CA LEU A 132 0.85 18.88 6.48
C LEU A 132 -0.32 19.85 6.81
N ARG A 133 -1.23 20.07 5.86
CA ARG A 133 -2.39 20.97 6.03
C ARG A 133 -3.63 20.24 6.51
N ARG A 134 -3.55 18.98 6.80
CA ARG A 134 -4.69 18.19 7.27
C ARG A 134 -5.20 18.72 8.61
N LYS A 135 -6.54 18.79 8.76
CA LYS A 135 -7.16 19.02 10.07
C LYS A 135 -6.77 17.87 11.00
N LYS A 136 -6.35 18.19 12.23
CA LYS A 136 -5.82 17.22 13.20
C LYS A 136 -6.75 17.03 14.41
N GLN A 137 -7.80 17.85 14.54
CA GLN A 137 -8.72 17.83 15.69
C GLN A 137 -10.16 18.09 15.24
N TRP A 138 -11.09 17.39 15.85
CA TRP A 138 -12.54 17.51 15.65
C TRP A 138 -13.22 17.41 17.00
N HIS A 139 -14.46 17.94 17.10
CA HIS A 139 -15.32 17.65 18.25
C HIS A 139 -15.80 16.20 18.20
N LYS A 140 -16.08 15.58 19.36
CA LYS A 140 -16.56 14.18 19.44
C LYS A 140 -17.84 13.95 18.64
N ASP A 141 -18.73 14.96 18.56
CA ASP A 141 -20.02 14.91 17.90
C ASP A 141 -19.95 15.30 16.41
N ASP A 142 -18.76 15.64 15.88
CA ASP A 142 -18.57 15.93 14.46
C ASP A 142 -18.84 14.66 13.63
N ASP A 143 -19.66 14.77 12.57
CA ASP A 143 -19.85 13.69 11.59
C ASP A 143 -18.59 13.57 10.71
N LEU A 144 -17.66 12.73 11.15
CA LEU A 144 -16.41 12.52 10.41
C LEU A 144 -16.61 11.74 9.11
N VAL A 145 -17.65 10.91 9.00
CA VAL A 145 -17.96 10.23 7.73
C VAL A 145 -18.35 11.24 6.68
N ALA A 146 -19.25 12.17 7.03
CA ALA A 146 -19.61 13.27 6.14
C ALA A 146 -18.41 14.18 5.84
N TYR A 147 -17.60 14.51 6.87
CA TYR A 147 -16.41 15.34 6.72
C TYR A 147 -15.41 14.74 5.72
N PHE A 148 -15.05 13.46 5.84
CA PHE A 148 -14.10 12.82 4.94
C PHE A 148 -14.71 12.55 3.56
N SER A 149 -15.98 12.12 3.46
CA SER A 149 -16.68 11.90 2.17
C SER A 149 -16.69 13.14 1.27
N ALA A 150 -16.66 14.34 1.86
CA ALA A 150 -16.58 15.60 1.12
C ALA A 150 -15.17 15.89 0.54
N ARG A 151 -14.15 15.10 0.89
CA ARG A 151 -12.78 15.28 0.39
C ARG A 151 -12.57 14.48 -0.89
N ALA A 152 -11.86 15.05 -1.86
CA ALA A 152 -11.65 14.43 -3.18
C ALA A 152 -11.13 12.99 -3.11
N LEU A 153 -10.16 12.70 -2.23
CA LEU A 153 -9.57 11.37 -2.07
C LEU A 153 -10.57 10.32 -1.56
N PHE A 154 -11.60 10.74 -0.81
CA PHE A 154 -12.58 9.86 -0.17
C PHE A 154 -13.92 9.80 -0.91
N LYS A 155 -14.11 10.64 -1.94
CA LYS A 155 -15.42 10.86 -2.58
C LYS A 155 -16.09 9.57 -3.06
N ASN A 156 -15.32 8.64 -3.56
CA ASN A 156 -15.81 7.37 -4.13
C ASN A 156 -15.60 6.17 -3.19
N MET A 157 -15.01 6.38 -1.99
CA MET A 157 -14.77 5.27 -1.05
C MET A 157 -16.09 4.71 -0.49
N ASP A 158 -16.10 3.41 -0.26
CA ASP A 158 -17.17 2.76 0.50
C ASP A 158 -17.24 3.40 1.90
N LYS A 159 -18.44 3.75 2.35
CA LYS A 159 -18.65 4.42 3.66
C LYS A 159 -18.10 3.60 4.83
N ARG A 160 -18.12 2.28 4.73
CA ARG A 160 -17.53 1.38 5.74
C ARG A 160 -16.01 1.54 5.78
N CYS A 161 -15.35 1.66 4.62
CA CYS A 161 -13.92 1.94 4.56
C CYS A 161 -13.57 3.34 5.08
N ILE A 162 -14.44 4.34 4.90
CA ILE A 162 -14.28 5.66 5.53
C ILE A 162 -14.36 5.54 7.05
N GLN A 163 -15.31 4.74 7.59
CA GLN A 163 -15.40 4.49 9.03
C GLN A 163 -14.17 3.75 9.55
N ASP A 164 -13.74 2.68 8.87
CA ASP A 164 -12.50 1.94 9.19
C ASP A 164 -11.28 2.88 9.23
N TYR A 165 -11.20 3.81 8.26
CA TYR A 165 -10.16 4.83 8.23
C TYR A 165 -10.22 5.74 9.46
N ILE A 166 -11.39 6.31 9.77
CA ILE A 166 -11.60 7.19 10.94
C ILE A 166 -11.16 6.48 12.22
N ASP A 167 -11.57 5.23 12.40
CA ASP A 167 -11.28 4.44 13.60
C ASP A 167 -9.78 4.12 13.72
N SER A 168 -9.06 4.00 12.59
CA SER A 168 -7.64 3.68 12.56
C SER A 168 -6.72 4.90 12.70
N VAL A 169 -7.17 6.10 12.30
CA VAL A 169 -6.31 7.31 12.29
C VAL A 169 -6.66 8.31 13.37
N THR A 170 -7.75 8.10 14.12
CA THR A 170 -8.18 9.06 15.14
C THR A 170 -8.40 8.38 16.49
N MET A 171 -8.20 9.13 17.56
CA MET A 171 -8.47 8.72 18.93
C MET A 171 -9.32 9.75 19.65
N LEU A 172 -10.34 9.29 20.37
CA LEU A 172 -11.16 10.15 21.22
C LEU A 172 -10.41 10.45 22.53
N ASN A 173 -10.36 11.73 22.92
CA ASN A 173 -9.79 12.18 24.17
C ASN A 173 -10.70 13.27 24.78
N GLY A 174 -11.55 12.89 25.74
CA GLY A 174 -12.60 13.75 26.26
C GLY A 174 -13.61 14.12 25.17
N ASP A 175 -13.85 15.43 24.97
CA ASP A 175 -14.74 15.94 23.95
C ASP A 175 -14.05 16.19 22.59
N GLU A 176 -12.77 15.87 22.47
CA GLU A 176 -12.00 16.03 21.25
C GLU A 176 -11.59 14.70 20.65
N ARG A 177 -11.67 14.59 19.33
CA ARG A 177 -11.12 13.52 18.54
C ARG A 177 -9.85 14.01 17.83
N LYS A 178 -8.73 13.34 18.03
CA LYS A 178 -7.41 13.74 17.52
C LYS A 178 -6.89 12.76 16.48
N LEU A 179 -6.25 13.30 15.44
CA LEU A 179 -5.49 12.50 14.47
C LEU A 179 -4.26 11.91 15.17
N ILE A 180 -4.10 10.58 15.10
CA ILE A 180 -2.97 9.86 15.69
C ILE A 180 -1.94 9.39 14.65
N PHE A 181 -2.23 9.54 13.36
CA PHE A 181 -1.26 9.31 12.29
C PHE A 181 -0.38 10.56 12.13
N ASP A 182 0.94 10.38 12.13
CA ASP A 182 1.89 11.50 12.04
C ASP A 182 1.93 12.08 10.62
N THR A 183 1.50 13.33 10.47
CA THR A 183 1.47 14.03 9.17
C THR A 183 2.85 14.40 8.65
N ASP A 184 3.87 14.51 9.51
CA ASP A 184 5.25 14.75 9.09
C ASP A 184 5.85 13.47 8.49
N ILE A 185 5.57 12.32 9.09
CA ILE A 185 5.93 11.02 8.51
C ILE A 185 5.21 10.83 7.17
N GLU A 186 3.88 11.07 7.10
CA GLU A 186 3.11 11.00 5.86
C GLU A 186 3.72 11.88 4.76
N SER A 187 4.08 13.12 5.08
CA SER A 187 4.72 14.05 4.16
C SER A 187 6.10 13.55 3.71
N ASN A 188 6.90 13.03 4.64
CA ASN A 188 8.25 12.57 4.35
C ASN A 188 8.28 11.28 3.53
N ILE A 189 7.28 10.39 3.63
CA ILE A 189 7.12 9.25 2.72
C ILE A 189 7.04 9.75 1.27
N PHE A 190 6.26 10.79 0.97
CA PHE A 190 6.22 11.37 -0.37
C PHE A 190 7.56 12.00 -0.81
N ARG A 191 8.31 12.61 0.13
CA ARG A 191 9.60 13.25 -0.17
C ARG A 191 10.71 12.25 -0.47
N THR A 192 10.62 11.04 0.07
CA THR A 192 11.65 10.00 -0.01
C THR A 192 11.33 8.90 -1.02
N ILE A 193 10.29 9.08 -1.85
CA ILE A 193 9.80 8.09 -2.83
C ILE A 193 10.95 7.46 -3.63
N PRO A 194 10.99 6.12 -3.82
CA PRO A 194 12.05 5.44 -4.54
C PRO A 194 12.18 5.90 -5.99
N HIS A 195 13.41 6.22 -6.40
CA HIS A 195 13.81 6.44 -7.78
C HIS A 195 14.84 5.41 -8.26
N ASN A 196 15.14 4.43 -7.41
CA ASN A 196 16.13 3.39 -7.63
C ASN A 196 15.52 1.99 -7.89
N LEU A 197 14.24 1.91 -8.28
CA LEU A 197 13.60 0.63 -8.60
C LEU A 197 14.35 -0.22 -9.63
N PRO A 198 15.11 0.35 -10.61
CA PRO A 198 15.93 -0.43 -11.51
C PRO A 198 16.99 -1.31 -10.84
N ASP A 199 17.41 -0.99 -9.62
CA ASP A 199 18.38 -1.79 -8.86
C ASP A 199 17.82 -3.17 -8.45
N TYR A 200 16.50 -3.36 -8.56
CA TYR A 200 15.76 -4.57 -8.20
C TYR A 200 15.23 -5.36 -9.41
N TYR A 201 15.43 -4.87 -10.63
CA TYR A 201 14.93 -5.54 -11.84
C TYR A 201 15.53 -6.94 -11.98
N GLY A 202 14.70 -7.93 -12.34
CA GLY A 202 15.08 -9.31 -12.50
C GLY A 202 15.41 -10.08 -11.22
N LYS A 203 15.20 -9.48 -10.03
CA LYS A 203 15.49 -10.12 -8.74
C LYS A 203 14.29 -10.81 -8.09
N LEU A 204 13.08 -10.59 -8.63
CA LEU A 204 11.87 -11.23 -8.11
C LEU A 204 11.85 -12.72 -8.45
N GLN A 205 11.62 -13.57 -7.45
CA GLN A 205 11.68 -15.03 -7.57
C GLN A 205 10.32 -15.73 -7.33
N CYS A 206 9.29 -14.98 -6.95
CA CYS A 206 7.95 -15.52 -6.74
C CYS A 206 6.98 -15.06 -7.83
N PRO A 207 5.83 -15.74 -8.03
CA PRO A 207 4.72 -15.23 -8.84
C PRO A 207 4.32 -13.84 -8.41
N ALA A 208 3.99 -12.96 -9.37
CA ALA A 208 3.63 -11.60 -9.03
C ALA A 208 2.55 -11.03 -9.96
N ALA A 209 1.65 -10.23 -9.37
CA ALA A 209 0.65 -9.46 -10.08
C ALA A 209 0.75 -7.96 -9.74
N LEU A 210 0.63 -7.15 -10.76
CA LEU A 210 0.44 -5.70 -10.66
C LEU A 210 -1.01 -5.38 -11.05
N ILE A 211 -1.83 -5.02 -10.08
CA ILE A 211 -3.21 -4.63 -10.29
C ILE A 211 -3.28 -3.11 -10.28
N THR A 212 -3.77 -2.51 -11.37
CA THR A 212 -3.91 -1.05 -11.48
C THR A 212 -5.38 -0.68 -11.67
N ALA A 213 -5.82 0.44 -11.11
CA ALA A 213 -7.15 0.96 -11.38
C ALA A 213 -7.24 1.57 -12.79
N ARG A 214 -8.43 1.52 -13.39
CA ARG A 214 -8.67 2.11 -14.72
C ARG A 214 -8.39 3.61 -14.77
N TYR A 215 -8.78 4.33 -13.70
CA TYR A 215 -8.67 5.80 -13.63
C TYR A 215 -7.55 6.24 -12.69
N THR A 216 -6.48 5.42 -12.59
CA THR A 216 -5.33 5.78 -11.77
C THR A 216 -4.58 6.97 -12.35
N ASP A 217 -4.16 7.88 -11.47
CA ASP A 217 -3.22 8.97 -11.74
C ASP A 217 -1.81 8.69 -11.16
N VAL A 218 -1.65 7.55 -10.46
CA VAL A 218 -0.41 7.13 -9.79
C VAL A 218 0.36 6.12 -10.63
N CYS A 219 -0.19 4.93 -10.87
CA CYS A 219 0.47 3.88 -11.65
C CYS A 219 0.17 3.99 -13.16
N VAL A 220 0.41 5.19 -13.71
CA VAL A 220 0.12 5.51 -15.11
C VAL A 220 1.01 4.75 -16.10
N PRO A 221 0.56 4.52 -17.35
CA PRO A 221 1.30 3.73 -18.35
C PRO A 221 2.76 4.16 -18.57
N ARG A 222 3.02 5.47 -18.58
CA ARG A 222 4.38 6.01 -18.76
C ARG A 222 5.36 5.60 -17.63
N LEU A 223 4.85 5.27 -16.46
CA LEU A 223 5.64 4.83 -15.30
C LEU A 223 5.67 3.30 -15.22
N ARG A 224 4.52 2.62 -15.35
CA ARG A 224 4.45 1.16 -15.20
C ARG A 224 5.04 0.38 -16.38
N ASN A 225 4.90 0.88 -17.62
CA ASN A 225 5.36 0.11 -18.79
C ASN A 225 6.88 -0.14 -18.81
N PRO A 226 7.76 0.82 -18.44
CA PRO A 226 9.19 0.51 -18.28
C PRO A 226 9.46 -0.53 -17.18
N PHE A 227 8.68 -0.51 -16.09
CA PHE A 227 8.78 -1.47 -15.01
C PHE A 227 8.39 -2.89 -15.47
N LEU A 228 7.24 -3.03 -16.14
CA LEU A 228 6.77 -4.32 -16.67
C LEU A 228 7.70 -4.90 -17.73
N ARG A 229 8.25 -4.07 -18.62
CA ARG A 229 9.24 -4.54 -19.60
C ARG A 229 10.51 -5.10 -18.95
N ALA A 230 10.91 -4.52 -17.81
CA ALA A 230 12.07 -4.99 -17.06
C ALA A 230 11.77 -6.19 -16.12
N ASN A 231 10.50 -6.46 -15.87
CA ASN A 231 10.02 -7.56 -15.03
C ASN A 231 8.90 -8.33 -15.76
N PRO A 232 9.22 -9.06 -16.85
CA PRO A 232 8.20 -9.68 -17.73
C PRO A 232 7.41 -10.81 -17.07
N SER A 233 7.88 -11.34 -15.94
CA SER A 233 7.16 -12.33 -15.13
C SER A 233 6.01 -11.75 -14.31
N ILE A 234 5.91 -10.43 -14.19
CA ILE A 234 4.82 -9.78 -13.44
C ILE A 234 3.58 -9.71 -14.34
N GLN A 235 2.50 -10.38 -13.93
CA GLN A 235 1.19 -10.28 -14.57
C GLN A 235 0.60 -8.88 -14.34
N HIS A 236 0.20 -8.17 -15.40
CA HIS A 236 -0.51 -6.91 -15.27
C HIS A 236 -2.02 -7.12 -15.44
N ILE A 237 -2.79 -6.68 -14.45
CA ILE A 237 -4.25 -6.76 -14.42
C ILE A 237 -4.80 -5.34 -14.27
N GLU A 238 -5.68 -4.92 -15.16
CA GLU A 238 -6.43 -3.67 -15.02
C GLU A 238 -7.78 -3.94 -14.33
N PHE A 239 -7.94 -3.41 -13.12
CA PHE A 239 -9.24 -3.35 -12.45
C PHE A 239 -10.12 -2.30 -13.13
N LYS A 240 -11.23 -2.75 -13.73
CA LYS A 240 -12.03 -1.96 -14.69
C LYS A 240 -12.77 -0.75 -14.09
N GLN A 241 -12.64 -0.51 -12.80
CA GLN A 241 -13.33 0.55 -12.04
C GLN A 241 -12.35 1.29 -11.12
N GLY A 242 -12.83 2.36 -10.48
CA GLY A 242 -12.11 3.07 -9.42
C GLY A 242 -10.89 3.86 -9.87
N ALA A 243 -10.34 4.61 -8.91
CA ALA A 243 -9.12 5.39 -9.03
C ALA A 243 -8.02 4.77 -8.14
N HIS A 244 -7.01 5.55 -7.77
CA HIS A 244 -5.90 5.08 -6.93
C HIS A 244 -6.35 4.35 -5.66
N MET A 245 -7.44 4.81 -5.03
CA MET A 245 -7.96 4.22 -3.80
C MET A 245 -8.97 3.07 -4.03
N PHE A 246 -8.95 2.43 -5.20
CA PHE A 246 -9.88 1.35 -5.59
C PHE A 246 -10.00 0.19 -4.57
N PRO A 247 -8.98 -0.16 -3.76
CA PRO A 247 -9.18 -1.17 -2.71
C PRO A 247 -10.16 -0.74 -1.61
N LEU A 248 -10.34 0.57 -1.42
CA LEU A 248 -11.28 1.16 -0.47
C LEU A 248 -12.56 1.68 -1.14
N GLU A 249 -12.54 1.87 -2.47
CA GLU A 249 -13.73 2.22 -3.27
C GLU A 249 -14.58 0.97 -3.57
N HIS A 250 -13.91 -0.17 -3.82
CA HIS A 250 -14.53 -1.43 -4.24
C HIS A 250 -14.00 -2.63 -3.45
N PRO A 251 -14.06 -2.63 -2.09
CA PRO A 251 -13.35 -3.60 -1.26
C PRO A 251 -13.73 -5.05 -1.55
N LYS A 252 -15.02 -5.34 -1.81
CA LYS A 252 -15.51 -6.69 -2.10
C LYS A 252 -14.97 -7.22 -3.45
N GLN A 253 -15.02 -6.38 -4.49
CA GLN A 253 -14.55 -6.77 -5.84
C GLN A 253 -13.03 -6.94 -5.87
N VAL A 254 -12.30 -6.10 -5.15
CA VAL A 254 -10.83 -6.21 -5.04
C VAL A 254 -10.44 -7.46 -4.24
N ALA A 255 -11.14 -7.77 -3.15
CA ALA A 255 -10.91 -9.00 -2.40
C ALA A 255 -11.16 -10.25 -3.27
N HIS A 256 -12.22 -10.25 -4.09
CA HIS A 256 -12.49 -11.32 -5.04
C HIS A 256 -11.36 -11.46 -6.08
N LEU A 257 -10.93 -10.36 -6.69
CA LEU A 257 -9.82 -10.36 -7.66
C LEU A 257 -8.50 -10.86 -7.05
N ILE A 258 -8.21 -10.52 -5.80
CA ILE A 258 -7.06 -11.08 -5.07
C ILE A 258 -7.20 -12.61 -4.95
N GLY A 259 -8.40 -13.11 -4.62
CA GLY A 259 -8.69 -14.53 -4.56
C GLY A 259 -8.50 -15.23 -5.92
N GLU A 260 -8.97 -14.63 -7.02
CA GLU A 260 -8.76 -15.15 -8.38
C GLU A 260 -7.27 -15.25 -8.73
N VAL A 261 -6.48 -14.20 -8.45
CA VAL A 261 -5.02 -14.21 -8.67
C VAL A 261 -4.33 -15.34 -7.91
N LEU A 262 -4.70 -15.55 -6.66
CA LEU A 262 -4.13 -16.61 -5.82
C LEU A 262 -4.54 -18.01 -6.30
N ALA A 263 -5.77 -18.17 -6.80
CA ALA A 263 -6.25 -19.40 -7.41
C ALA A 263 -5.53 -19.71 -8.74
N ASP A 264 -5.29 -18.70 -9.58
CA ASP A 264 -4.50 -18.83 -10.82
C ASP A 264 -3.05 -19.28 -10.54
N TRP A 265 -2.51 -18.92 -9.38
CA TRP A 265 -1.20 -19.40 -8.93
C TRP A 265 -1.25 -20.78 -8.25
N ASN A 266 -2.43 -21.44 -8.19
CA ASN A 266 -2.68 -22.69 -7.47
C ASN A 266 -2.35 -22.61 -5.97
N MET A 267 -2.49 -21.43 -5.36
CA MET A 267 -2.29 -21.21 -3.93
C MET A 267 -3.58 -21.33 -3.13
N LEU A 268 -4.73 -21.19 -3.80
CA LEU A 268 -6.08 -21.41 -3.25
C LEU A 268 -6.85 -22.36 -4.17
N ASN A 269 -7.84 -23.06 -3.62
CA ASN A 269 -8.81 -23.78 -4.46
C ASN A 269 -9.60 -22.79 -5.32
N GLN A 270 -9.96 -23.18 -6.55
CA GLN A 270 -10.78 -22.34 -7.43
C GLN A 270 -12.11 -22.00 -6.74
N VAL A 271 -12.42 -20.70 -6.70
CA VAL A 271 -13.64 -20.15 -6.08
C VAL A 271 -14.85 -20.34 -7.00
#